data_dbecfeee46b1886d08f9abf2a9a5a49d
#
_entry.id   dbecfeee46b1886d08f9abf2a9a5a49d
#
_cell.length_a   1.000
_cell.length_b   1.000
_cell.length_c   1.000
_cell.angle_alpha   90.00
_cell.angle_beta   90.00
_cell.angle_gamma   90.00
#
_symmetry.space_group_name_H-M   'P 1'
#
loop_
_entity.id
_entity.type
_entity.pdbx_description
1 polymer ?
#
loop_
_entity_poly.entity_id
_entity_poly.type
_entity_poly.pdbx_seq_one_letter_code
_entity_poly.pdbx_strand_id
1 'polypeptide(L)'
;LARDPRWGRTEESYGEDAFLTARLTVANIKGLQGDNPRYWRTAALMKHFLANSNEDRRDSTSSNFDMRLFYEYYAYPFYKGITEGESHAFMAAYNGWNGPAMCVHPCLKEITRDKWGNNGIICTDGGALKLLVNAHHAYPTMAEGAAAVVKATTGQFLDVYKPYIEEALEKGLLTEKDIDKAIRGNLYVALRLGLLD
;
A
#
# COMPACT_ATOMS: atom_id res chain seq x y z
N LEU A 1 12.32 6.20 -0.21
CA LEU A 1 13.53 6.93 0.20
C LEU A 1 14.78 6.08 0.00
N ALA A 2 15.78 6.62 -0.69
CA ALA A 2 17.07 5.98 -0.94
C ALA A 2 18.01 6.23 0.25
N ARG A 3 17.87 5.45 1.32
CA ARG A 3 18.64 5.65 2.54
C ARG A 3 20.10 5.16 2.42
N ASP A 4 20.33 4.07 1.68
CA ASP A 4 21.64 3.51 1.45
C ASP A 4 21.94 3.52 -0.07
N PRO A 5 23.08 4.08 -0.53
CA PRO A 5 23.41 4.14 -1.95
C PRO A 5 23.61 2.77 -2.60
N ARG A 6 23.82 1.72 -1.82
CA ARG A 6 23.95 0.34 -2.29
C ARG A 6 22.62 -0.34 -2.59
N TRP A 7 21.49 0.27 -2.20
CA TRP A 7 20.19 -0.30 -2.49
C TRP A 7 19.93 -0.36 -4.00
N GLY A 8 19.63 -1.54 -4.51
CA GLY A 8 19.52 -1.83 -5.96
C GLY A 8 18.37 -1.14 -6.69
N ARG A 9 17.48 -0.40 -5.97
CA ARG A 9 16.35 0.35 -6.55
C ARG A 9 16.43 1.84 -6.23
N THR A 10 17.61 2.36 -5.93
CA THR A 10 17.85 3.77 -5.60
C THR A 10 17.33 4.71 -6.71
N GLU A 11 17.48 4.33 -7.98
CA GLU A 11 17.03 5.10 -9.14
C GLU A 11 15.49 5.24 -9.24
N GLU A 12 14.73 4.44 -8.52
CA GLU A 12 13.26 4.55 -8.46
C GLU A 12 12.79 5.56 -7.41
N SER A 13 13.68 6.27 -6.73
CA SER A 13 13.35 7.18 -5.65
C SER A 13 13.85 8.60 -5.90
N TYR A 14 13.26 9.58 -5.22
CA TYR A 14 13.67 10.99 -5.31
C TYR A 14 14.87 11.34 -4.40
N GLY A 15 15.46 10.35 -3.74
CA GLY A 15 16.64 10.55 -2.89
C GLY A 15 16.43 10.17 -1.42
N GLU A 16 17.36 10.58 -0.58
CA GLU A 16 17.40 10.25 0.85
C GLU A 16 16.67 11.25 1.75
N ASP A 17 16.51 12.49 1.29
CA ASP A 17 15.86 13.56 2.05
C ASP A 17 14.35 13.40 2.02
N ALA A 18 13.74 13.21 3.19
CA ALA A 18 12.31 12.97 3.33
C ALA A 18 11.46 14.20 2.93
N PHE A 19 11.94 15.41 3.23
CA PHE A 19 11.22 16.64 2.89
C PHE A 19 11.26 16.90 1.38
N LEU A 20 12.44 16.83 0.75
CA LEU A 20 12.57 16.98 -0.70
C LEU A 20 11.72 15.93 -1.43
N THR A 21 11.82 14.66 -1.00
CA THR A 21 11.01 13.57 -1.57
C THR A 21 9.52 13.87 -1.45
N ALA A 22 9.06 14.36 -0.30
CA ALA A 22 7.67 14.72 -0.11
C ALA A 22 7.22 15.85 -1.05
N ARG A 23 8.02 16.91 -1.21
CA ARG A 23 7.71 18.03 -2.12
C ARG A 23 7.64 17.59 -3.57
N LEU A 24 8.59 16.77 -4.03
CA LEU A 24 8.58 16.21 -5.38
C LEU A 24 7.40 15.26 -5.58
N THR A 25 7.08 14.43 -4.58
CA THR A 25 5.91 13.53 -4.60
C THR A 25 4.62 14.32 -4.78
N VAL A 26 4.39 15.36 -3.98
CA VAL A 26 3.19 16.22 -4.09
C VAL A 26 3.10 16.87 -5.46
N ALA A 27 4.20 17.43 -5.98
CA ALA A 27 4.22 18.06 -7.30
C ALA A 27 3.91 17.05 -8.43
N ASN A 28 4.51 15.85 -8.35
CA ASN A 28 4.29 14.79 -9.33
C ASN A 28 2.84 14.30 -9.31
N ILE A 29 2.26 14.05 -8.13
CA ILE A 29 0.86 13.63 -7.98
C ILE A 29 -0.08 14.67 -8.62
N LYS A 30 0.08 15.95 -8.29
CA LYS A 30 -0.75 17.03 -8.86
C LYS A 30 -0.60 17.13 -10.37
N GLY A 31 0.62 17.01 -10.89
CA GLY A 31 0.88 17.00 -12.33
C GLY A 31 0.22 15.83 -13.06
N LEU A 32 0.25 14.63 -12.46
CA LEU A 32 -0.39 13.44 -13.02
C LEU A 32 -1.92 13.50 -12.96
N GLN A 33 -2.47 13.87 -11.81
CA GLN A 33 -3.93 13.89 -11.61
C GLN A 33 -4.61 15.08 -12.29
N GLY A 34 -3.89 16.20 -12.46
CA GLY A 34 -4.43 17.44 -13.02
C GLY A 34 -5.24 18.23 -11.99
N ASP A 35 -5.89 19.28 -12.46
CA ASP A 35 -6.59 20.29 -11.66
C ASP A 35 -8.12 20.27 -11.80
N ASN A 36 -8.67 19.30 -12.53
CA ASN A 36 -10.12 19.18 -12.67
C ASN A 36 -10.74 18.73 -11.34
N PRO A 37 -11.74 19.45 -10.80
CA PRO A 37 -12.30 19.14 -9.48
C PRO A 37 -13.09 17.82 -9.43
N ARG A 38 -13.59 17.35 -10.57
CA ARG A 38 -14.39 16.12 -10.66
C ARG A 38 -13.59 14.92 -11.13
N TYR A 39 -12.81 15.08 -12.18
CA TYR A 39 -12.12 13.96 -12.84
C TYR A 39 -10.62 14.13 -12.82
N TRP A 40 -9.91 13.04 -12.54
CA TRP A 40 -8.48 12.96 -12.70
C TRP A 40 -8.09 12.52 -14.10
N ARG A 41 -6.96 13.02 -14.58
CA ARG A 41 -6.34 12.51 -15.84
C ARG A 41 -5.84 11.10 -15.67
N THR A 42 -5.26 10.79 -14.50
CA THR A 42 -4.80 9.48 -14.08
C THR A 42 -4.79 9.42 -12.55
N ALA A 43 -4.76 8.22 -11.98
CA ALA A 43 -4.57 8.04 -10.55
C ALA A 43 -3.09 7.84 -10.25
N ALA A 44 -2.50 8.73 -9.45
CA ALA A 44 -1.12 8.58 -8.99
C ALA A 44 -1.04 7.52 -7.91
N LEU A 45 -0.13 6.55 -8.07
CA LEU A 45 0.12 5.49 -7.10
C LEU A 45 1.54 5.61 -6.55
N MET A 46 1.65 5.79 -5.23
CA MET A 46 2.95 5.83 -4.54
C MET A 46 3.41 4.43 -4.16
N LYS A 47 4.72 4.16 -4.19
CA LYS A 47 5.28 2.85 -3.82
C LYS A 47 6.67 2.97 -3.23
N HIS A 48 7.13 1.99 -2.47
CA HIS A 48 6.37 0.91 -1.83
C HIS A 48 6.21 1.27 -0.35
N PHE A 49 5.01 1.29 0.15
CA PHE A 49 4.72 1.57 1.53
C PHE A 49 4.90 0.30 2.36
N LEU A 50 5.86 0.17 3.25
CA LEU A 50 6.74 1.18 3.81
C LEU A 50 8.15 0.59 4.00
N ALA A 51 9.18 1.46 3.90
CA ALA A 51 10.57 1.15 4.30
C ALA A 51 11.18 -0.10 3.61
N ASN A 52 10.81 -0.36 2.36
CA ASN A 52 11.42 -1.36 1.50
C ASN A 52 12.69 -0.76 0.84
N SER A 53 13.77 -0.66 1.62
CA SER A 53 15.03 -0.05 1.20
C SER A 53 16.21 -1.04 1.27
N ASN A 54 15.92 -2.34 1.17
CA ASN A 54 16.88 -3.44 1.16
C ASN A 54 16.39 -4.53 0.20
N GLU A 55 17.24 -4.94 -0.75
CA GLU A 55 16.90 -6.01 -1.69
C GLU A 55 17.23 -7.40 -1.11
N ASP A 56 18.17 -7.49 -0.17
CA ASP A 56 18.52 -8.77 0.44
C ASP A 56 17.35 -9.27 1.30
N ARG A 57 16.79 -10.42 0.90
CA ARG A 57 15.63 -11.06 1.56
C ARG A 57 14.44 -10.11 1.75
N ARG A 58 14.21 -9.19 0.81
CA ARG A 58 13.12 -8.19 0.87
C ARG A 58 11.73 -8.79 0.99
N ASP A 59 11.58 -10.06 0.62
CA ASP A 59 10.35 -10.86 0.65
C ASP A 59 9.96 -11.35 2.05
N SER A 60 10.87 -11.26 3.02
CA SER A 60 10.67 -11.83 4.36
C SER A 60 11.27 -11.00 5.51
N THR A 61 12.10 -10.00 5.20
CA THR A 61 12.71 -9.15 6.23
C THR A 61 11.71 -8.22 6.90
N SER A 62 11.97 -7.83 8.14
CA SER A 62 11.25 -6.78 8.84
C SER A 62 12.15 -5.57 9.05
N SER A 63 11.70 -4.40 8.60
CA SER A 63 12.30 -3.11 8.92
C SER A 63 11.83 -2.68 10.30
N ASN A 64 12.74 -2.61 11.27
CA ASN A 64 12.38 -2.36 12.67
C ASN A 64 12.81 -0.95 13.09
N PHE A 65 11.85 -0.13 13.47
CA PHE A 65 12.06 1.25 13.92
C PHE A 65 10.84 1.76 14.68
N ASP A 66 11.03 2.83 15.45
CA ASP A 66 10.02 3.43 16.29
C ASP A 66 9.02 4.33 15.52
N MET A 67 7.99 4.78 16.21
CA MET A 67 6.96 5.67 15.66
C MET A 67 7.50 7.04 15.27
N ARG A 68 8.57 7.51 15.90
CA ARG A 68 9.19 8.78 15.53
C ARG A 68 9.81 8.69 14.14
N LEU A 69 10.62 7.66 13.89
CA LEU A 69 11.22 7.43 12.58
C LEU A 69 10.16 7.10 11.51
N PHE A 70 9.06 6.46 11.91
CA PHE A 70 7.89 6.29 11.04
C PHE A 70 7.38 7.64 10.53
N TYR A 71 6.99 8.55 11.43
CA TYR A 71 6.35 9.81 11.04
C TYR A 71 7.33 10.83 10.45
N GLU A 72 8.55 10.92 10.99
CA GLU A 72 9.51 11.95 10.59
C GLU A 72 10.29 11.59 9.32
N TYR A 73 10.34 10.30 8.95
CA TYR A 73 11.18 9.86 7.84
C TYR A 73 10.44 8.96 6.85
N TYR A 74 10.22 7.69 7.17
CA TYR A 74 9.77 6.71 6.17
C TYR A 74 8.36 6.96 5.64
N ALA A 75 7.43 7.36 6.48
CA ALA A 75 6.04 7.60 6.11
C ALA A 75 5.77 9.04 5.66
N TYR A 76 6.69 9.98 5.95
CA TYR A 76 6.51 11.40 5.68
C TYR A 76 6.16 11.72 4.21
N PRO A 77 6.87 11.19 3.18
CA PRO A 77 6.49 11.41 1.78
C PRO A 77 5.11 10.86 1.42
N PHE A 78 4.73 9.71 1.97
CA PHE A 78 3.40 9.12 1.76
C PHE A 78 2.31 9.96 2.43
N TYR A 79 2.54 10.40 3.66
CA TYR A 79 1.64 11.29 4.37
C TYR A 79 1.38 12.57 3.56
N LYS A 80 2.42 13.24 3.09
CA LYS A 80 2.30 14.45 2.27
C LYS A 80 1.68 14.17 0.90
N GLY A 81 2.00 13.05 0.29
CA GLY A 81 1.37 12.61 -0.97
C GLY A 81 -0.13 12.41 -0.83
N ILE A 82 -0.60 11.86 0.31
CA ILE A 82 -2.03 11.67 0.59
C ILE A 82 -2.68 13.01 0.95
N THR A 83 -2.13 13.77 1.91
CA THR A 83 -2.81 14.92 2.52
C THR A 83 -2.66 16.22 1.74
N GLU A 84 -1.55 16.44 1.02
CA GLU A 84 -1.30 17.63 0.22
C GLU A 84 -1.33 17.37 -1.29
N GLY A 85 -0.90 16.17 -1.71
CA GLY A 85 -0.94 15.75 -3.10
C GLY A 85 -2.29 15.20 -3.54
N GLU A 86 -3.12 14.84 -2.58
CA GLU A 86 -4.42 14.17 -2.81
C GLU A 86 -4.28 12.87 -3.61
N SER A 87 -3.17 12.14 -3.40
CA SER A 87 -3.06 10.78 -3.91
C SER A 87 -3.97 9.85 -3.14
N HIS A 88 -4.78 9.10 -3.87
CA HIS A 88 -5.67 8.10 -3.30
C HIS A 88 -5.26 6.68 -3.72
N ALA A 89 -3.97 6.46 -3.94
CA ALA A 89 -3.44 5.12 -4.21
C ALA A 89 -2.01 4.96 -3.70
N PHE A 90 -1.74 3.82 -3.05
CA PHE A 90 -0.38 3.38 -2.77
C PHE A 90 -0.27 1.86 -2.74
N MET A 91 0.95 1.36 -2.93
CA MET A 91 1.28 -0.07 -2.92
C MET A 91 1.97 -0.43 -1.62
N ALA A 92 1.45 -1.45 -0.93
CA ALA A 92 2.09 -2.03 0.26
C ALA A 92 3.35 -2.80 -0.15
N ALA A 93 4.43 -2.64 0.61
CA ALA A 93 5.71 -3.28 0.35
C ALA A 93 5.70 -4.78 0.70
N TYR A 94 6.73 -5.50 0.24
CA TYR A 94 6.91 -6.92 0.57
C TYR A 94 7.33 -7.14 2.02
N ASN A 95 8.25 -6.30 2.51
CA ASN A 95 8.83 -6.45 3.85
C ASN A 95 7.78 -6.26 4.96
N GLY A 96 8.16 -6.66 6.15
CA GLY A 96 7.43 -6.30 7.37
C GLY A 96 7.90 -4.98 7.98
N TRP A 97 7.10 -4.45 8.89
CA TRP A 97 7.49 -3.40 9.83
C TRP A 97 7.20 -3.87 11.25
N ASN A 98 8.26 -3.89 12.08
CA ASN A 98 8.19 -4.37 13.46
C ASN A 98 7.50 -5.75 13.60
N GLY A 99 7.71 -6.62 12.60
CA GLY A 99 7.20 -7.98 12.52
C GLY A 99 6.18 -8.21 11.40
N PRO A 100 4.95 -7.71 11.50
CA PRO A 100 3.92 -8.00 10.49
C PRO A 100 4.30 -7.50 9.10
N ALA A 101 4.02 -8.31 8.06
CA ALA A 101 4.18 -7.94 6.66
C ALA A 101 3.32 -6.73 6.29
N MET A 102 3.85 -5.82 5.46
CA MET A 102 3.17 -4.55 5.20
C MET A 102 1.78 -4.72 4.58
N CYS A 103 1.56 -5.72 3.71
CA CYS A 103 0.26 -5.93 3.07
C CYS A 103 -0.87 -6.38 4.03
N VAL A 104 -0.53 -6.73 5.28
CA VAL A 104 -1.49 -7.06 6.36
C VAL A 104 -1.28 -6.21 7.61
N HIS A 105 -0.40 -5.20 7.55
CA HIS A 105 -0.04 -4.41 8.71
C HIS A 105 -1.19 -3.51 9.18
N PRO A 106 -1.49 -3.46 10.50
CA PRO A 106 -2.59 -2.63 11.04
C PRO A 106 -2.51 -1.15 10.66
N CYS A 107 -1.31 -0.60 10.45
CA CYS A 107 -1.12 0.80 10.06
C CYS A 107 -1.80 1.17 8.72
N LEU A 108 -2.06 0.20 7.84
CA LEU A 108 -2.80 0.43 6.60
C LEU A 108 -4.20 0.99 6.89
N LYS A 109 -4.87 0.43 7.88
CA LYS A 109 -6.17 0.93 8.33
C LYS A 109 -6.01 2.07 9.33
N GLU A 110 -5.36 1.83 10.45
CA GLU A 110 -5.35 2.73 11.61
C GLU A 110 -4.68 4.08 11.35
N ILE A 111 -3.67 4.11 10.46
CA ILE A 111 -2.94 5.32 10.16
C ILE A 111 -3.35 5.88 8.80
N THR A 112 -3.24 5.09 7.72
CA THR A 112 -3.43 5.68 6.39
C THR A 112 -4.90 5.98 6.09
N ARG A 113 -5.83 5.13 6.54
CA ARG A 113 -7.26 5.38 6.36
C ARG A 113 -7.83 6.27 7.44
N ASP A 114 -7.68 5.87 8.70
CA ASP A 114 -8.42 6.50 9.80
C ASP A 114 -7.84 7.86 10.18
N LYS A 115 -6.51 8.05 10.11
CA LYS A 115 -5.85 9.32 10.48
C LYS A 115 -5.50 10.20 9.30
N TRP A 116 -5.03 9.64 8.17
CA TRP A 116 -4.62 10.43 7.01
C TRP A 116 -5.73 10.64 5.97
N GLY A 117 -6.85 9.92 6.11
CA GLY A 117 -8.00 10.07 5.24
C GLY A 117 -7.84 9.44 3.85
N ASN A 118 -6.94 8.46 3.68
CA ASN A 118 -6.85 7.73 2.42
C ASN A 118 -8.13 6.92 2.20
N ASN A 119 -8.96 7.34 1.29
CA ASN A 119 -10.21 6.67 0.91
C ASN A 119 -10.12 5.92 -0.44
N GLY A 120 -8.94 5.86 -1.02
CA GLY A 120 -8.70 5.24 -2.32
C GLY A 120 -8.10 3.84 -2.27
N ILE A 121 -7.28 3.50 -3.24
CA ILE A 121 -6.68 2.18 -3.43
C ILE A 121 -5.53 1.94 -2.44
N ILE A 122 -5.54 0.78 -1.81
CA ILE A 122 -4.33 0.13 -1.29
C ILE A 122 -4.16 -1.13 -2.12
N CYS A 123 -3.02 -1.27 -2.80
CA CYS A 123 -2.72 -2.46 -3.58
C CYS A 123 -1.59 -3.29 -2.96
N THR A 124 -1.57 -4.58 -3.28
CA THR A 124 -0.40 -5.43 -3.01
C THR A 124 0.67 -5.22 -4.07
N ASP A 125 1.92 -5.52 -3.75
CA ASP A 125 2.95 -5.77 -4.74
C ASP A 125 2.77 -7.17 -5.36
N GLY A 126 3.41 -7.46 -6.50
CA GLY A 126 3.22 -8.71 -7.24
C GLY A 126 3.68 -9.96 -6.48
N GLY A 127 2.82 -10.96 -6.36
CA GLY A 127 3.11 -12.20 -5.63
C GLY A 127 3.06 -12.08 -4.10
N ALA A 128 2.64 -10.96 -3.53
CA ALA A 128 2.63 -10.72 -2.09
C ALA A 128 1.89 -11.78 -1.28
N LEU A 129 0.80 -12.35 -1.81
CA LEU A 129 0.06 -13.42 -1.13
C LEU A 129 0.92 -14.68 -0.93
N LYS A 130 1.69 -15.09 -1.95
CA LYS A 130 2.60 -16.22 -1.82
C LYS A 130 3.69 -15.96 -0.77
N LEU A 131 4.16 -14.72 -0.69
CA LEU A 131 5.19 -14.34 0.28
C LEU A 131 4.66 -14.39 1.71
N LEU A 132 3.41 -14.01 1.96
CA LEU A 132 2.79 -14.15 3.29
C LEU A 132 2.81 -15.59 3.82
N VAL A 133 2.60 -16.57 2.93
CA VAL A 133 2.58 -17.99 3.28
C VAL A 133 3.98 -18.60 3.27
N ASN A 134 4.74 -18.40 2.17
CA ASN A 134 5.96 -19.17 1.91
C ASN A 134 7.24 -18.50 2.41
N ALA A 135 7.25 -17.18 2.61
CA ALA A 135 8.44 -16.43 3.02
C ALA A 135 8.29 -15.84 4.43
N HIS A 136 7.19 -15.15 4.69
CA HIS A 136 6.89 -14.63 6.03
C HIS A 136 6.37 -15.72 7.00
N HIS A 137 5.84 -16.83 6.47
CA HIS A 137 5.17 -17.88 7.25
C HIS A 137 4.10 -17.34 8.23
N ALA A 138 3.44 -16.24 7.80
CA ALA A 138 2.48 -15.54 8.65
C ALA A 138 1.11 -16.22 8.69
N TYR A 139 0.77 -16.97 7.64
CA TYR A 139 -0.50 -17.71 7.53
C TYR A 139 -0.27 -19.11 7.00
N PRO A 140 -0.99 -20.12 7.50
CA PRO A 140 -0.81 -21.50 7.08
C PRO A 140 -1.35 -21.78 5.68
N THR A 141 -2.35 -21.02 5.22
CA THR A 141 -2.98 -21.22 3.89
C THR A 141 -3.12 -19.91 3.11
N MET A 142 -3.25 -20.03 1.79
CA MET A 142 -3.49 -18.89 0.91
C MET A 142 -4.84 -18.21 1.19
N ALA A 143 -5.86 -18.97 1.57
CA ALA A 143 -7.18 -18.44 1.92
C ALA A 143 -7.13 -17.57 3.19
N GLU A 144 -6.41 -18.01 4.22
CA GLU A 144 -6.19 -17.21 5.45
C GLU A 144 -5.37 -15.96 5.16
N GLY A 145 -4.30 -16.07 4.35
CA GLY A 145 -3.52 -14.93 3.91
C GLY A 145 -4.36 -13.93 3.10
N ALA A 146 -5.17 -14.39 2.15
CA ALA A 146 -6.06 -13.55 1.37
C ALA A 146 -7.10 -12.85 2.24
N ALA A 147 -7.70 -13.57 3.19
CA ALA A 147 -8.63 -13.00 4.15
C ALA A 147 -7.99 -11.88 4.99
N ALA A 148 -6.76 -12.08 5.45
CA ALA A 148 -6.03 -11.07 6.22
C ALA A 148 -5.73 -9.82 5.39
N VAL A 149 -5.32 -9.96 4.14
CA VAL A 149 -5.06 -8.85 3.20
C VAL A 149 -6.33 -8.02 2.96
N VAL A 150 -7.47 -8.68 2.70
CA VAL A 150 -8.77 -8.00 2.54
C VAL A 150 -9.17 -7.26 3.81
N LYS A 151 -9.05 -7.89 4.99
CA LYS A 151 -9.36 -7.27 6.29
C LYS A 151 -8.43 -6.09 6.63
N ALA A 152 -7.20 -6.10 6.11
CA ALA A 152 -6.29 -4.96 6.19
C ALA A 152 -6.68 -3.79 5.26
N THR A 153 -7.84 -3.89 4.59
CA THR A 153 -8.40 -2.88 3.66
C THR A 153 -7.67 -2.73 2.32
N THR A 154 -6.90 -3.73 1.93
CA THR A 154 -6.29 -3.82 0.60
C THR A 154 -7.33 -4.35 -0.38
N GLY A 155 -7.62 -3.58 -1.42
CA GLY A 155 -8.68 -3.90 -2.39
C GLY A 155 -8.18 -4.12 -3.82
N GLN A 156 -6.90 -3.88 -4.09
CA GLN A 156 -6.29 -4.08 -5.40
C GLN A 156 -5.16 -5.12 -5.29
N PHE A 157 -5.15 -6.08 -6.20
CA PHE A 157 -4.20 -7.19 -6.17
C PHE A 157 -3.45 -7.27 -7.49
N LEU A 158 -2.13 -7.51 -7.45
CA LEU A 158 -1.28 -7.71 -8.62
C LEU A 158 -1.02 -9.20 -8.92
N ASP A 159 -1.76 -10.09 -8.30
CA ASP A 159 -1.69 -11.53 -8.49
C ASP A 159 -3.08 -12.19 -8.35
N VAL A 160 -3.14 -13.50 -8.44
CA VAL A 160 -4.39 -14.26 -8.42
C VAL A 160 -4.88 -14.42 -6.98
N TYR A 161 -5.93 -13.70 -6.61
CA TYR A 161 -6.58 -13.79 -5.29
C TYR A 161 -7.95 -14.45 -5.33
N LYS A 162 -8.66 -14.41 -6.48
CA LYS A 162 -10.06 -14.83 -6.59
C LYS A 162 -10.35 -16.20 -5.96
N PRO A 163 -9.67 -17.32 -6.31
CA PRO A 163 -9.98 -18.62 -5.74
C PRO A 163 -9.78 -18.67 -4.21
N TYR A 164 -8.82 -17.95 -3.69
CA TYR A 164 -8.53 -17.90 -2.26
C TYR A 164 -9.51 -17.03 -1.48
N ILE A 165 -10.06 -15.99 -2.10
CA ILE A 165 -11.14 -15.18 -1.53
C ILE A 165 -12.45 -16.00 -1.52
N GLU A 166 -12.76 -16.74 -2.59
CA GLU A 166 -13.92 -17.63 -2.64
C GLU A 166 -13.83 -18.70 -1.55
N GLU A 167 -12.69 -19.37 -1.40
CA GLU A 167 -12.43 -20.33 -0.33
C GLU A 167 -12.55 -19.68 1.07
N ALA A 168 -12.06 -18.45 1.24
CA ALA A 168 -12.15 -17.72 2.51
C ALA A 168 -13.59 -17.37 2.89
N LEU A 169 -14.44 -17.06 1.90
CA LEU A 169 -15.88 -16.84 2.10
C LEU A 169 -16.59 -18.15 2.51
N GLU A 170 -16.34 -19.24 1.79
CA GLU A 170 -16.89 -20.56 2.09
C GLU A 170 -16.54 -21.04 3.50
N LYS A 171 -15.31 -20.75 3.94
CA LYS A 171 -14.82 -21.07 5.29
C LYS A 171 -15.26 -20.08 6.39
N GLY A 172 -15.98 -19.02 6.04
CA GLY A 172 -16.37 -17.96 6.98
C GLY A 172 -15.20 -17.11 7.50
N LEU A 173 -14.04 -17.14 6.84
CA LEU A 173 -12.88 -16.29 7.14
C LEU A 173 -13.09 -14.85 6.68
N LEU A 174 -13.94 -14.64 5.67
CA LEU A 174 -14.39 -13.35 5.14
C LEU A 174 -15.91 -13.26 5.12
N THR A 175 -16.40 -12.04 5.14
CA THR A 175 -17.78 -11.69 4.86
C THR A 175 -17.86 -10.77 3.64
N GLU A 176 -19.02 -10.68 2.99
CA GLU A 176 -19.27 -9.71 1.92
C GLU A 176 -18.96 -8.27 2.37
N LYS A 177 -19.28 -7.92 3.63
CA LYS A 177 -18.94 -6.61 4.21
C LYS A 177 -17.43 -6.32 4.22
N ASP A 178 -16.60 -7.32 4.39
CA ASP A 178 -15.14 -7.14 4.37
C ASP A 178 -14.67 -6.82 2.95
N ILE A 179 -15.26 -7.50 1.95
CA ILE A 179 -15.01 -7.24 0.53
C ILE A 179 -15.49 -5.84 0.16
N ASP A 180 -16.72 -5.46 0.52
CA ASP A 180 -17.28 -4.12 0.26
C ASP A 180 -16.38 -3.01 0.79
N LYS A 181 -15.85 -3.19 2.01
CA LYS A 181 -14.89 -2.23 2.59
C LYS A 181 -13.61 -2.14 1.80
N ALA A 182 -13.06 -3.28 1.36
CA ALA A 182 -11.80 -3.34 0.64
C ALA A 182 -11.91 -2.71 -0.76
N ILE A 183 -12.99 -3.01 -1.52
CA ILE A 183 -13.17 -2.52 -2.89
C ILE A 183 -13.65 -1.06 -2.97
N ARG A 184 -14.13 -0.48 -1.87
CA ARG A 184 -14.66 0.89 -1.85
C ARG A 184 -13.67 1.92 -2.43
N GLY A 185 -12.40 1.76 -2.11
CA GLY A 185 -11.34 2.62 -2.63
C GLY A 185 -11.16 2.49 -4.14
N ASN A 186 -11.30 1.29 -4.67
CA ASN A 186 -11.22 1.02 -6.12
C ASN A 186 -12.37 1.71 -6.86
N LEU A 187 -13.60 1.58 -6.34
CA LEU A 187 -14.78 2.23 -6.91
C LEU A 187 -14.66 3.77 -6.86
N TYR A 188 -14.17 4.32 -5.74
CA TYR A 188 -13.93 5.75 -5.62
C TYR A 188 -12.94 6.26 -6.69
N VAL A 189 -11.81 5.59 -6.87
CA VAL A 189 -10.81 5.96 -7.88
C VAL A 189 -11.38 5.79 -9.29
N ALA A 190 -12.12 4.71 -9.56
CA ALA A 190 -12.78 4.49 -10.86
C ALA A 190 -13.77 5.62 -11.20
N LEU A 191 -14.58 6.08 -10.24
CA LEU A 191 -15.46 7.25 -10.40
C LEU A 191 -14.66 8.53 -10.70
N ARG A 192 -13.55 8.76 -9.98
CA ARG A 192 -12.69 9.93 -10.20
C ARG A 192 -11.99 9.92 -11.57
N LEU A 193 -11.83 8.74 -12.17
CA LEU A 193 -11.27 8.55 -13.52
C LEU A 193 -12.35 8.57 -14.62
N GLY A 194 -13.64 8.70 -14.27
CA GLY A 194 -14.75 8.65 -15.23
C GLY A 194 -14.98 7.26 -15.85
N LEU A 195 -14.56 6.19 -15.16
CA LEU A 195 -14.68 4.81 -15.69
C LEU A 195 -16.07 4.20 -15.43
N LEU A 196 -16.88 4.84 -14.59
CA LEU A 196 -18.19 4.34 -14.17
C LEU A 196 -19.33 5.31 -14.55
N ASP A 197 -19.06 6.29 -15.39
CA ASP A 197 -20.06 7.27 -15.89
C ASP A 197 -20.78 6.76 -17.14
#